data_786c3e2402ea272450c4406d4192c181
#
_entry.id   786c3e2402ea272450c4406d4192c181
#
_cell.length_a   1.000
_cell.length_b   1.000
_cell.length_c   1.000
_cell.angle_alpha   90.00
_cell.angle_beta   90.00
_cell.angle_gamma   90.00
#
_symmetry.space_group_name_H-M   'P 1'
#
loop_
_entity.id
_entity.type
_entity.pdbx_description
1 polymer ?
#
loop_
_entity_poly.entity_id
_entity_poly.type
_entity_poly.pdbx_seq_one_letter_code
_entity_poly.pdbx_strand_id
1 'polypeptide(L)'
;MIFRKLSAPVLAALAVSALQPAGFCAPVALEESAAESAPRAATSSKAVFAPPRPSAFSLGRVRLKNGSAIQGDIIAERADRVIVDLGFDVVAIPRDDIDSVTTEAAGDFSDNAETETGDSALFRTAPNQPALTVKENVSRVGEAVVQIRTPTGLGSGFIIDPAGYIVTNQHVIAGEYNISVTLFRSGRNELEKVVYHKIRIVALDPRLDLALLKIEDLSAAVTLPALPLGDSNTLNEGQTVFAIGSPLGLDRTVSQGIVSSRNRPLGGQLYIQTTTQINPGNSGGPLFNLQGEVVGVNNMKPMITGVEGLGFSIPAAVLKNFLRNRDAYAFDARNPNSGYRYLEPPRILKTGGTANPEQ
;
A
#
# COMPACT_ATOMS: atom_id res chain seq x y z
N MET A 1 61.54 -18.48 30.12
CA MET A 1 62.56 -17.60 29.49
C MET A 1 61.92 -17.13 28.17
N ILE A 2 61.58 -15.91 27.94
CA ILE A 2 62.07 -14.56 28.22
C ILE A 2 60.85 -13.61 28.21
N PHE A 3 60.77 -12.77 29.22
CA PHE A 3 59.93 -11.59 29.40
C PHE A 3 60.35 -10.45 28.47
N ARG A 4 59.39 -9.65 27.95
CA ARG A 4 59.43 -8.19 27.75
C ARG A 4 58.04 -7.65 27.58
N LYS A 5 57.43 -7.02 28.54
CA LYS A 5 57.43 -5.66 29.10
C LYS A 5 56.96 -4.61 28.05
N LEU A 6 55.73 -4.13 28.24
CA LEU A 6 55.27 -2.81 28.69
C LEU A 6 55.53 -1.61 27.78
N SER A 7 54.43 -0.94 27.32
CA SER A 7 54.26 0.48 27.64
C SER A 7 52.82 0.95 27.23
N ALA A 8 52.07 1.48 28.19
CA ALA A 8 51.00 2.44 28.09
C ALA A 8 51.55 3.78 28.66
N PRO A 9 50.76 4.87 28.74
CA PRO A 9 49.80 5.51 27.85
C PRO A 9 50.18 7.00 27.57
N VAL A 10 49.50 7.64 26.63
CA VAL A 10 49.54 9.12 26.58
C VAL A 10 48.08 9.62 26.67
N LEU A 11 47.77 10.19 27.85
CA LEU A 11 46.65 11.09 28.08
C LEU A 11 46.97 12.44 27.42
N ALA A 12 46.08 12.90 26.54
CA ALA A 12 46.03 14.30 26.15
C ALA A 12 44.69 14.87 26.62
N ALA A 13 44.77 15.68 27.68
CA ALA A 13 43.67 16.51 28.14
C ALA A 13 43.54 17.73 27.22
N LEU A 14 42.39 17.95 26.66
CA LEU A 14 42.04 19.20 25.96
C LEU A 14 40.99 19.93 26.79
N ALA A 15 41.37 21.16 27.19
CA ALA A 15 40.63 22.09 28.01
C ALA A 15 39.36 22.56 27.30
N VAL A 16 38.25 22.52 28.03
CA VAL A 16 36.99 23.16 27.65
C VAL A 16 37.04 24.63 28.08
N SER A 17 37.05 25.51 27.09
CA SER A 17 36.88 26.94 27.28
C SER A 17 35.38 27.27 27.23
N ALA A 18 34.81 27.69 28.35
CA ALA A 18 33.44 28.17 28.47
C ALA A 18 33.34 29.61 27.94
N LEU A 19 32.50 29.83 26.98
CA LEU A 19 31.99 31.17 26.65
C LEU A 19 30.50 31.24 27.02
N GLN A 20 30.17 32.12 27.94
CA GLN A 20 28.82 32.51 28.31
C GLN A 20 28.28 33.54 27.30
N PRO A 21 26.99 33.52 26.97
CA PRO A 21 26.33 34.62 26.23
C PRO A 21 25.75 35.68 27.18
N ALA A 22 26.04 36.91 26.87
CA ALA A 22 25.34 38.08 27.43
C ALA A 22 24.18 38.46 26.48
N GLY A 23 23.04 38.89 27.04
CA GLY A 23 22.02 39.56 26.27
C GLY A 23 20.57 39.25 26.67
N PHE A 24 20.20 39.69 27.89
CA PHE A 24 18.79 39.89 28.29
C PHE A 24 18.21 41.05 27.48
N CYS A 25 17.09 40.82 26.77
CA CYS A 25 16.23 41.89 26.29
C CYS A 25 14.87 41.76 26.98
N ALA A 26 14.48 42.82 27.72
CA ALA A 26 13.27 42.93 28.50
C ALA A 26 12.03 43.16 27.62
N PRO A 27 10.81 42.85 28.09
CA PRO A 27 9.58 43.01 27.33
C PRO A 27 9.14 44.49 27.34
N VAL A 28 8.79 44.98 26.15
CA VAL A 28 8.15 46.27 25.94
C VAL A 28 6.66 46.16 26.25
N ALA A 29 6.19 46.96 27.24
CA ALA A 29 4.79 47.16 27.50
C ALA A 29 4.17 48.01 26.40
N LEU A 30 3.05 47.61 25.85
CA LEU A 30 2.22 48.41 24.96
C LEU A 30 1.08 49.04 25.81
N GLU A 31 1.11 50.37 25.84
CA GLU A 31 0.06 51.18 26.42
C GLU A 31 -1.25 51.11 25.64
N GLU A 32 -2.35 50.97 26.38
CA GLU A 32 -3.71 51.24 25.91
C GLU A 32 -3.88 52.71 25.52
N SER A 33 -4.37 53.00 24.34
CA SER A 33 -4.93 54.27 23.97
C SER A 33 -6.33 54.10 23.39
N ALA A 34 -7.20 54.94 23.98
CA ALA A 34 -8.65 54.93 23.90
C ALA A 34 -9.25 55.22 22.51
N ALA A 35 -10.43 54.70 22.39
CA ALA A 35 -11.59 55.02 21.58
C ALA A 35 -11.60 56.30 20.73
N GLU A 36 -11.93 56.13 19.44
CA GLU A 36 -12.72 57.11 18.71
C GLU A 36 -13.68 56.43 17.70
N SER A 37 -14.86 56.99 17.63
CA SER A 37 -16.12 56.56 17.12
C SER A 37 -16.19 56.38 15.60
N ALA A 38 -17.07 55.44 15.20
CA ALA A 38 -17.63 54.99 13.94
C ALA A 38 -17.86 56.05 12.82
N PRO A 39 -18.03 55.55 11.57
CA PRO A 39 -19.40 55.37 11.08
C PRO A 39 -19.69 54.03 10.37
N ARG A 40 -20.93 53.60 10.51
CA ARG A 40 -21.56 52.49 9.81
C ARG A 40 -21.32 52.55 8.30
N ALA A 41 -20.67 51.55 7.77
CA ALA A 41 -20.64 51.27 6.33
C ALA A 41 -21.37 49.94 6.05
N ALA A 42 -22.13 49.97 4.98
CA ALA A 42 -23.10 49.04 4.48
C ALA A 42 -22.63 47.58 4.51
N THR A 43 -23.53 46.71 4.94
CA THR A 43 -23.49 45.26 4.76
C THR A 43 -23.50 44.90 3.31
N SER A 44 -22.32 44.70 2.71
CA SER A 44 -22.18 43.92 1.50
C SER A 44 -22.19 42.43 1.89
N SER A 45 -23.29 41.75 1.65
CA SER A 45 -23.36 40.29 1.75
C SER A 45 -22.42 39.70 0.71
N LYS A 46 -21.20 39.33 1.13
CA LYS A 46 -20.38 38.41 0.38
C LYS A 46 -21.14 37.10 0.35
N ALA A 47 -21.72 36.79 -0.82
CA ALA A 47 -22.20 35.46 -1.10
C ALA A 47 -21.00 34.50 -0.88
N VAL A 48 -21.06 33.76 0.22
CA VAL A 48 -20.17 32.65 0.47
C VAL A 48 -20.52 31.64 -0.63
N PHE A 49 -19.67 31.56 -1.64
CA PHE A 49 -19.73 30.50 -2.63
C PHE A 49 -19.44 29.21 -1.86
N ALA A 50 -20.49 28.55 -1.40
CA ALA A 50 -20.39 27.17 -0.96
C ALA A 50 -19.91 26.38 -2.17
N PRO A 51 -18.83 25.57 -2.07
CA PRO A 51 -18.47 24.70 -3.16
C PRO A 51 -19.68 23.83 -3.47
N PRO A 52 -19.96 23.53 -4.76
CA PRO A 52 -21.05 22.64 -5.12
C PRO A 52 -20.86 21.36 -4.31
N ARG A 53 -21.91 20.91 -3.62
CA ARG A 53 -21.91 19.60 -2.96
C ARG A 53 -21.59 18.61 -4.06
N PRO A 54 -20.63 17.71 -3.85
CA PRO A 54 -20.39 16.66 -4.83
C PRO A 54 -21.73 15.97 -5.08
N SER A 55 -22.15 15.91 -6.34
CA SER A 55 -23.29 15.11 -6.78
C SER A 55 -23.11 13.72 -6.18
N ALA A 56 -24.17 13.16 -5.62
CA ALA A 56 -24.13 11.82 -5.03
C ALA A 56 -23.47 10.87 -6.04
N PHE A 57 -22.26 10.41 -5.72
CA PHE A 57 -21.55 9.43 -6.53
C PHE A 57 -22.40 8.16 -6.56
N SER A 58 -22.68 7.65 -7.73
CA SER A 58 -23.40 6.40 -7.88
C SER A 58 -22.40 5.28 -8.06
N LEU A 59 -22.29 4.42 -7.06
CA LEU A 59 -21.47 3.22 -7.18
C LEU A 59 -21.98 2.39 -8.35
N GLY A 60 -21.13 2.22 -9.35
CA GLY A 60 -21.46 1.49 -10.57
C GLY A 60 -20.63 0.21 -10.69
N ARG A 61 -21.20 -0.76 -11.39
CA ARG A 61 -20.50 -1.97 -11.83
C ARG A 61 -20.47 -2.00 -13.35
N VAL A 62 -19.27 -2.02 -13.92
CA VAL A 62 -19.05 -2.16 -15.36
C VAL A 62 -18.62 -3.60 -15.64
N ARG A 63 -19.47 -4.37 -16.34
CA ARG A 63 -19.14 -5.72 -16.79
C ARG A 63 -18.51 -5.63 -18.18
N LEU A 64 -17.39 -6.34 -18.37
CA LEU A 64 -16.66 -6.41 -19.62
C LEU A 64 -17.06 -7.66 -20.42
N LYS A 65 -16.94 -7.60 -21.75
CA LYS A 65 -17.23 -8.73 -22.67
C LYS A 65 -16.39 -9.99 -22.40
N ASN A 66 -15.23 -9.84 -21.73
CA ASN A 66 -14.40 -10.95 -21.31
C ASN A 66 -14.86 -11.62 -20.00
N GLY A 67 -16.00 -11.17 -19.43
CA GLY A 67 -16.57 -11.67 -18.17
C GLY A 67 -16.03 -10.99 -16.91
N SER A 68 -15.01 -10.13 -17.01
CA SER A 68 -14.49 -9.36 -15.87
C SER A 68 -15.46 -8.26 -15.45
N ALA A 69 -15.36 -7.81 -14.20
CA ALA A 69 -16.15 -6.71 -13.67
C ALA A 69 -15.26 -5.68 -12.97
N ILE A 70 -15.58 -4.40 -13.20
CA ILE A 70 -14.90 -3.26 -12.54
C ILE A 70 -15.94 -2.52 -11.71
N GLN A 71 -15.63 -2.24 -10.45
CA GLN A 71 -16.52 -1.60 -9.50
C GLN A 71 -15.92 -0.26 -9.05
N GLY A 72 -16.73 0.81 -9.10
CA GLY A 72 -16.28 2.16 -8.70
C GLY A 72 -17.34 3.21 -9.03
N ASP A 73 -17.04 4.47 -8.71
CA ASP A 73 -17.93 5.57 -9.03
C ASP A 73 -17.86 5.91 -10.52
N ILE A 74 -18.99 5.88 -11.20
CA ILE A 74 -19.05 6.27 -12.61
C ILE A 74 -19.03 7.78 -12.71
N ILE A 75 -17.85 8.33 -13.05
CA ILE A 75 -17.64 9.78 -13.18
C ILE A 75 -18.29 10.30 -14.46
N ALA A 76 -18.16 9.55 -15.56
CA ALA A 76 -18.71 9.95 -16.85
C ALA A 76 -18.94 8.75 -17.78
N GLU A 77 -20.05 8.76 -18.49
CA GLU A 77 -20.32 7.91 -19.64
C GLU A 77 -20.19 8.75 -20.91
N ARG A 78 -19.29 8.34 -21.80
CA ARG A 78 -19.11 8.96 -23.12
C ARG A 78 -19.45 7.95 -24.22
N ALA A 79 -19.61 8.43 -25.43
CA ALA A 79 -19.95 7.57 -26.57
C ALA A 79 -18.87 6.49 -26.83
N ASP A 80 -17.60 6.80 -26.58
CA ASP A 80 -16.44 5.96 -26.84
C ASP A 80 -15.91 5.22 -25.59
N ARG A 81 -16.26 5.66 -24.37
CA ARG A 81 -15.71 5.13 -23.13
C ARG A 81 -16.58 5.41 -21.91
N VAL A 82 -16.39 4.62 -20.85
CA VAL A 82 -16.89 4.87 -19.50
C VAL A 82 -15.71 5.18 -18.58
N ILE A 83 -15.83 6.22 -17.77
CA ILE A 83 -14.79 6.65 -16.81
C ILE A 83 -15.26 6.27 -15.41
N VAL A 84 -14.49 5.45 -14.72
CA VAL A 84 -14.78 4.91 -13.40
C VAL A 84 -13.69 5.33 -12.43
N ASP A 85 -14.07 5.93 -11.29
CA ASP A 85 -13.20 6.21 -10.16
C ASP A 85 -13.21 5.00 -9.22
N LEU A 86 -12.05 4.43 -9.00
CA LEU A 86 -11.84 3.29 -8.11
C LEU A 86 -11.55 3.72 -6.66
N GLY A 87 -11.67 5.04 -6.38
CA GLY A 87 -11.33 5.62 -5.07
C GLY A 87 -9.84 5.88 -4.85
N PHE A 88 -8.97 5.36 -5.69
CA PHE A 88 -7.51 5.55 -5.67
C PHE A 88 -6.92 5.69 -7.08
N ASP A 89 -7.71 5.43 -8.12
CA ASP A 89 -7.36 5.57 -9.52
C ASP A 89 -8.61 5.81 -10.37
N VAL A 90 -8.43 6.44 -11.52
CA VAL A 90 -9.48 6.67 -12.51
C VAL A 90 -9.19 5.87 -13.77
N VAL A 91 -10.07 4.94 -14.11
CA VAL A 91 -9.94 4.04 -15.26
C VAL A 91 -10.89 4.45 -16.35
N ALA A 92 -10.40 4.58 -17.59
CA ALA A 92 -11.23 4.77 -18.77
C ALA A 92 -11.37 3.45 -19.52
N ILE A 93 -12.59 2.95 -19.61
CA ILE A 93 -12.91 1.67 -20.22
C ILE A 93 -13.52 1.94 -21.59
N PRO A 94 -12.92 1.45 -22.71
CA PRO A 94 -13.51 1.58 -24.03
C PRO A 94 -14.91 0.98 -24.09
N ARG A 95 -15.85 1.66 -24.74
CA ARG A 95 -17.23 1.18 -24.85
C ARG A 95 -17.33 -0.18 -25.57
N ASP A 96 -16.42 -0.41 -26.49
CA ASP A 96 -16.33 -1.67 -27.24
C ASP A 96 -15.99 -2.89 -26.37
N ASP A 97 -15.36 -2.67 -25.22
CA ASP A 97 -15.00 -3.74 -24.28
C ASP A 97 -16.10 -3.99 -23.22
N ILE A 98 -17.14 -3.14 -23.18
CA ILE A 98 -18.19 -3.18 -22.16
C ILE A 98 -19.36 -4.03 -22.65
N ASP A 99 -19.80 -4.97 -21.81
CA ASP A 99 -21.02 -5.74 -21.97
C ASP A 99 -22.21 -4.98 -21.36
N SER A 100 -22.08 -4.56 -20.09
CA SER A 100 -23.14 -3.84 -19.38
C SER A 100 -22.59 -2.88 -18.34
N VAL A 101 -23.34 -1.80 -18.07
CA VAL A 101 -23.09 -0.85 -16.99
C VAL A 101 -24.31 -0.84 -16.09
N THR A 102 -24.11 -1.12 -14.80
CA THR A 102 -25.17 -1.08 -13.79
C THR A 102 -24.83 -0.01 -12.79
N THR A 103 -25.72 0.95 -12.59
CA THR A 103 -25.60 2.02 -11.58
C THR A 103 -26.63 1.75 -10.50
N GLU A 104 -26.18 1.55 -9.26
CA GLU A 104 -27.09 1.50 -8.11
C GLU A 104 -27.22 2.93 -7.57
N ALA A 105 -28.47 3.42 -7.48
CA ALA A 105 -28.75 4.71 -6.87
C ALA A 105 -28.32 4.65 -5.39
N ALA A 106 -27.64 5.70 -4.91
CA ALA A 106 -27.17 5.83 -3.53
C ALA A 106 -28.36 5.74 -2.54
N GLY A 107 -28.69 4.54 -2.14
CA GLY A 107 -29.65 4.22 -1.11
C GLY A 107 -28.94 3.47 0.00
N ASP A 108 -28.90 4.11 1.19
CA ASP A 108 -28.50 3.53 2.48
C ASP A 108 -27.27 2.61 2.48
N PHE A 109 -26.09 3.20 2.42
CA PHE A 109 -24.92 2.56 2.98
C PHE A 109 -24.94 2.72 4.51
N SER A 110 -25.83 1.94 5.16
CA SER A 110 -25.55 1.55 6.52
C SER A 110 -24.27 0.68 6.48
N ASP A 111 -23.33 0.96 7.38
CA ASP A 111 -22.13 0.17 7.66
C ASP A 111 -22.45 -1.28 8.08
N ASN A 112 -23.23 -1.98 7.28
CA ASN A 112 -23.40 -3.41 7.41
C ASN A 112 -22.22 -4.06 6.70
N ALA A 113 -21.15 -4.27 7.44
CA ALA A 113 -20.13 -5.26 7.17
C ALA A 113 -20.78 -6.67 7.19
N GLU A 114 -21.86 -6.85 6.44
CA GLU A 114 -22.49 -8.14 6.24
C GLU A 114 -21.87 -8.80 5.01
N THR A 115 -21.03 -9.78 5.33
CA THR A 115 -20.86 -11.02 4.57
C THR A 115 -21.18 -10.90 3.08
N GLU A 116 -20.24 -10.34 2.29
CA GLU A 116 -20.19 -10.66 0.85
C GLU A 116 -19.82 -12.15 0.74
N THR A 117 -20.79 -13.01 0.99
CA THR A 117 -20.80 -14.41 0.56
C THR A 117 -21.21 -14.45 -0.91
N GLY A 118 -20.38 -13.85 -1.75
CA GLY A 118 -20.47 -13.92 -3.19
C GLY A 118 -19.12 -14.30 -3.74
N ASP A 119 -19.10 -15.18 -4.71
CA ASP A 119 -18.01 -15.85 -5.43
C ASP A 119 -16.91 -14.93 -6.00
N SER A 120 -16.83 -13.67 -5.57
CA SER A 120 -15.91 -12.64 -6.08
C SER A 120 -14.86 -12.14 -5.08
N ALA A 121 -14.97 -12.45 -3.78
CA ALA A 121 -14.02 -11.97 -2.79
C ALA A 121 -12.78 -12.88 -2.72
N LEU A 122 -11.68 -12.47 -3.34
CA LEU A 122 -10.40 -13.20 -3.31
C LEU A 122 -9.70 -13.13 -1.95
N PHE A 123 -10.29 -12.52 -0.95
CA PHE A 123 -9.74 -12.42 0.40
C PHE A 123 -10.83 -12.55 1.46
N ARG A 124 -10.42 -12.96 2.65
CA ARG A 124 -11.30 -13.02 3.82
C ARG A 124 -10.92 -11.96 4.85
N THR A 125 -11.89 -11.54 5.64
CA THR A 125 -11.70 -10.80 6.88
C THR A 125 -12.01 -11.71 8.07
N ALA A 126 -11.44 -11.44 9.23
CA ALA A 126 -11.69 -12.21 10.43
C ALA A 126 -11.90 -11.25 11.62
N PRO A 127 -13.02 -10.50 11.64
CA PRO A 127 -13.29 -9.54 12.69
C PRO A 127 -13.41 -10.24 14.06
N ASN A 128 -13.09 -9.51 15.13
CA ASN A 128 -13.23 -9.96 16.52
C ASN A 128 -12.31 -11.11 16.94
N GLN A 129 -11.19 -11.32 16.28
CA GLN A 129 -10.18 -12.25 16.79
C GLN A 129 -9.54 -11.69 18.06
N PRO A 130 -9.27 -12.56 19.07
CA PRO A 130 -8.57 -12.13 20.27
C PRO A 130 -7.14 -11.68 19.93
N ALA A 131 -6.67 -10.65 20.63
CA ALA A 131 -5.28 -10.26 20.56
C ALA A 131 -4.40 -11.34 21.20
N LEU A 132 -3.39 -11.80 20.47
CA LEU A 132 -2.40 -12.77 20.93
C LEU A 132 -1.03 -12.10 21.02
N THR A 133 -0.10 -12.73 21.73
CA THR A 133 1.31 -12.31 21.70
C THR A 133 1.90 -12.46 20.30
N VAL A 134 2.96 -11.73 19.99
CA VAL A 134 3.67 -11.87 18.70
C VAL A 134 4.14 -13.30 18.49
N LYS A 135 4.64 -13.98 19.54
CA LYS A 135 5.09 -15.39 19.48
C LYS A 135 3.95 -16.33 19.05
N GLU A 136 2.78 -16.21 19.67
CA GLU A 136 1.62 -17.01 19.33
C GLU A 136 1.11 -16.73 17.92
N ASN A 137 1.08 -15.46 17.54
CA ASN A 137 0.72 -15.04 16.19
C ASN A 137 1.69 -15.61 15.14
N VAL A 138 3.00 -15.56 15.37
CA VAL A 138 4.00 -16.12 14.44
C VAL A 138 3.76 -17.61 14.20
N SER A 139 3.41 -18.36 15.24
CA SER A 139 3.07 -19.78 15.11
C SER A 139 1.78 -19.98 14.29
N ARG A 140 0.81 -19.08 14.43
CA ARG A 140 -0.50 -19.16 13.73
C ARG A 140 -0.46 -18.76 12.28
N VAL A 141 0.24 -17.64 11.98
CA VAL A 141 0.18 -17.00 10.64
C VAL A 141 1.44 -17.20 9.80
N GLY A 142 2.54 -17.64 10.42
CA GLY A 142 3.85 -17.65 9.79
C GLY A 142 3.97 -18.54 8.56
N GLU A 143 3.22 -19.65 8.47
CA GLU A 143 3.26 -20.56 7.32
C GLU A 143 2.63 -19.95 6.05
N ALA A 144 1.78 -18.95 6.21
CA ALA A 144 1.19 -18.25 5.08
C ALA A 144 2.09 -17.13 4.50
N VAL A 145 3.22 -16.83 5.17
CA VAL A 145 4.21 -15.88 4.67
C VAL A 145 5.25 -16.63 3.84
N VAL A 146 5.48 -16.15 2.63
CA VAL A 146 6.31 -16.82 1.62
C VAL A 146 7.51 -15.96 1.23
N GLN A 147 8.58 -16.62 0.80
CA GLN A 147 9.70 -15.97 0.12
C GLN A 147 9.42 -15.96 -1.38
N ILE A 148 9.64 -14.81 -2.00
CA ILE A 148 9.56 -14.65 -3.45
C ILE A 148 10.98 -14.42 -3.96
N ARG A 149 11.38 -15.25 -4.94
CA ARG A 149 12.69 -15.15 -5.58
C ARG A 149 12.52 -14.97 -7.08
N THR A 150 13.26 -14.03 -7.61
CA THR A 150 13.44 -13.80 -9.04
C THR A 150 14.93 -13.92 -9.37
N PRO A 151 15.34 -13.97 -10.65
CA PRO A 151 16.75 -13.96 -11.05
C PRO A 151 17.52 -12.76 -10.49
N THR A 152 16.88 -11.60 -10.34
CA THR A 152 17.50 -10.35 -9.97
C THR A 152 17.21 -9.91 -8.53
N GLY A 153 16.26 -10.55 -7.84
CA GLY A 153 15.79 -10.08 -6.54
C GLY A 153 15.24 -11.13 -5.61
N LEU A 154 15.07 -10.70 -4.37
CA LEU A 154 14.48 -11.46 -3.30
C LEU A 154 13.52 -10.56 -2.51
N GLY A 155 12.35 -11.07 -2.18
CA GLY A 155 11.36 -10.40 -1.37
C GLY A 155 10.48 -11.38 -0.62
N SER A 156 9.44 -10.85 -0.01
CA SER A 156 8.42 -11.61 0.69
C SER A 156 7.07 -11.45 0.00
N GLY A 157 6.17 -12.34 0.35
CA GLY A 157 4.76 -12.26 0.01
C GLY A 157 3.94 -12.99 1.06
N PHE A 158 2.64 -13.01 0.86
CA PHE A 158 1.75 -13.78 1.73
C PHE A 158 0.53 -14.29 0.98
N ILE A 159 0.06 -15.45 1.40
CA ILE A 159 -1.07 -16.15 0.80
C ILE A 159 -2.35 -15.53 1.36
N ILE A 160 -3.26 -15.11 0.48
CA ILE A 160 -4.55 -14.51 0.83
C ILE A 160 -5.73 -15.45 0.57
N ASP A 161 -5.53 -16.48 -0.25
CA ASP A 161 -6.55 -17.45 -0.62
C ASP A 161 -5.95 -18.87 -0.67
N PRO A 162 -6.66 -19.89 -0.12
CA PRO A 162 -6.18 -21.27 -0.09
C PRO A 162 -5.88 -21.89 -1.46
N ALA A 163 -6.45 -21.35 -2.53
CA ALA A 163 -6.14 -21.75 -3.89
C ALA A 163 -4.75 -21.30 -4.38
N GLY A 164 -3.98 -20.55 -3.56
CA GLY A 164 -2.61 -20.17 -3.86
C GLY A 164 -2.46 -18.79 -4.50
N TYR A 165 -3.35 -17.85 -4.17
CA TYR A 165 -3.15 -16.46 -4.50
C TYR A 165 -2.26 -15.79 -3.47
N ILE A 166 -1.28 -15.01 -3.95
CA ILE A 166 -0.22 -14.40 -3.15
C ILE A 166 -0.13 -12.92 -3.47
N VAL A 167 -0.04 -12.10 -2.43
CA VAL A 167 0.24 -10.66 -2.53
C VAL A 167 1.72 -10.42 -2.30
N THR A 168 2.29 -9.50 -3.07
CA THR A 168 3.65 -8.98 -2.89
C THR A 168 3.74 -7.55 -3.43
N ASN A 169 4.91 -6.91 -3.35
CA ASN A 169 5.16 -5.65 -4.05
C ASN A 169 5.48 -5.88 -5.53
N GLN A 170 5.10 -4.91 -6.36
CA GLN A 170 5.40 -4.94 -7.78
C GLN A 170 6.91 -4.88 -8.03
N HIS A 171 7.66 -4.05 -7.29
CA HIS A 171 9.12 -3.93 -7.46
C HIS A 171 9.89 -5.22 -7.15
N VAL A 172 9.33 -6.14 -6.34
CA VAL A 172 9.94 -7.45 -6.04
C VAL A 172 10.00 -8.33 -7.28
N ILE A 173 9.04 -8.16 -8.20
CA ILE A 173 8.91 -8.95 -9.43
C ILE A 173 9.09 -8.11 -10.70
N ALA A 174 9.53 -6.84 -10.58
CA ALA A 174 9.58 -5.92 -11.71
C ALA A 174 10.45 -6.43 -12.85
N GLY A 175 9.85 -6.57 -14.03
CA GLY A 175 10.55 -7.03 -15.25
C GLY A 175 10.87 -8.53 -15.28
N GLU A 176 10.42 -9.30 -14.28
CA GLU A 176 10.75 -10.72 -14.15
C GLU A 176 9.53 -11.61 -14.36
N TYR A 177 9.74 -12.69 -15.11
CA TYR A 177 8.73 -13.72 -15.37
C TYR A 177 9.11 -15.08 -14.78
N ASN A 178 10.39 -15.26 -14.44
CA ASN A 178 10.88 -16.47 -13.78
C ASN A 178 10.83 -16.27 -12.26
N ILE A 179 9.65 -16.48 -11.72
CA ILE A 179 9.35 -16.27 -10.30
C ILE A 179 9.26 -17.62 -9.62
N SER A 180 9.89 -17.76 -8.46
CA SER A 180 9.69 -18.91 -7.58
C SER A 180 9.19 -18.44 -6.21
N VAL A 181 8.33 -19.26 -5.62
CA VAL A 181 7.73 -19.05 -4.31
C VAL A 181 8.12 -20.19 -3.38
N THR A 182 8.72 -19.84 -2.24
CA THR A 182 9.08 -20.81 -1.20
C THR A 182 8.17 -20.64 0.00
N LEU A 183 7.47 -21.72 0.36
CA LEU A 183 6.71 -21.83 1.61
C LEU A 183 7.59 -22.46 2.68
N PHE A 184 7.43 -21.98 3.91
CA PHE A 184 8.09 -22.52 5.09
C PHE A 184 7.06 -23.19 5.98
N ARG A 185 7.08 -24.50 6.07
CA ARG A 185 6.20 -25.30 6.94
C ARG A 185 6.91 -25.68 8.22
N SER A 186 6.19 -25.76 9.29
CA SER A 186 6.72 -26.24 10.58
C SER A 186 6.97 -27.75 10.50
N GLY A 187 8.23 -28.14 10.44
CA GLY A 187 8.67 -29.53 10.56
C GLY A 187 8.95 -29.90 12.03
N ARG A 188 9.37 -31.15 12.28
CA ARG A 188 9.65 -31.64 13.65
C ARG A 188 10.80 -30.90 14.32
N ASN A 189 11.86 -30.58 13.62
CA ASN A 189 13.07 -29.92 14.14
C ASN A 189 13.47 -28.68 13.37
N GLU A 190 13.06 -28.55 12.11
CA GLU A 190 13.46 -27.50 11.20
C GLU A 190 12.24 -27.02 10.37
N LEU A 191 12.38 -25.87 9.71
CA LEU A 191 11.39 -25.43 8.73
C LEU A 191 11.58 -26.18 7.42
N GLU A 192 10.57 -26.92 7.04
CA GLU A 192 10.52 -27.58 5.73
C GLU A 192 10.22 -26.56 4.63
N LYS A 193 10.99 -26.61 3.52
CA LYS A 193 10.85 -25.71 2.39
C LYS A 193 10.14 -26.42 1.24
N VAL A 194 9.02 -25.84 0.80
CA VAL A 194 8.31 -26.27 -0.40
C VAL A 194 8.41 -25.16 -1.43
N VAL A 195 8.98 -25.48 -2.62
CA VAL A 195 9.23 -24.48 -3.66
C VAL A 195 8.29 -24.72 -4.84
N TYR A 196 7.60 -23.67 -5.27
CA TYR A 196 6.76 -23.63 -6.46
C TYR A 196 7.42 -22.79 -7.53
N HIS A 197 7.44 -23.28 -8.77
CA HIS A 197 8.10 -22.62 -9.90
C HIS A 197 7.12 -22.13 -10.97
N LYS A 198 5.88 -22.63 -10.98
CA LYS A 198 4.86 -22.18 -11.92
C LYS A 198 4.02 -21.10 -11.31
N ILE A 199 4.53 -19.87 -11.38
CA ILE A 199 3.89 -18.70 -10.81
C ILE A 199 3.40 -17.80 -11.94
N ARG A 200 2.11 -17.53 -11.95
CA ARG A 200 1.50 -16.59 -12.89
C ARG A 200 1.27 -15.24 -12.21
N ILE A 201 1.63 -14.17 -12.90
CA ILE A 201 1.24 -12.82 -12.51
C ILE A 201 -0.22 -12.62 -12.93
N VAL A 202 -1.10 -12.35 -11.97
CA VAL A 202 -2.54 -12.16 -12.20
C VAL A 202 -2.84 -10.69 -12.47
N ALA A 203 -2.36 -9.82 -11.58
CA ALA A 203 -2.56 -8.38 -11.66
C ALA A 203 -1.35 -7.65 -11.06
N LEU A 204 -1.08 -6.44 -11.52
CA LEU A 204 -0.07 -5.59 -10.94
C LEU A 204 -0.42 -4.11 -11.12
N ASP A 205 -0.07 -3.30 -10.13
CA ASP A 205 -0.13 -1.84 -10.19
C ASP A 205 1.21 -1.25 -9.72
N PRO A 206 2.02 -0.71 -10.64
CA PRO A 206 3.31 -0.10 -10.30
C PRO A 206 3.21 1.17 -9.47
N ARG A 207 2.07 1.88 -9.52
CA ARG A 207 1.88 3.11 -8.72
C ARG A 207 1.60 2.78 -7.28
N LEU A 208 0.74 1.79 -7.03
CA LEU A 208 0.47 1.26 -5.70
C LEU A 208 1.60 0.38 -5.20
N ASP A 209 2.48 -0.07 -6.10
CA ASP A 209 3.54 -1.04 -5.84
C ASP A 209 2.99 -2.36 -5.30
N LEU A 210 1.90 -2.84 -5.89
CA LEU A 210 1.23 -4.09 -5.56
C LEU A 210 1.23 -5.06 -6.73
N ALA A 211 1.37 -6.34 -6.43
CA ALA A 211 1.23 -7.43 -7.37
C ALA A 211 0.45 -8.60 -6.75
N LEU A 212 -0.38 -9.24 -7.57
CA LEU A 212 -1.11 -10.46 -7.26
C LEU A 212 -0.57 -11.60 -8.10
N LEU A 213 -0.08 -12.64 -7.44
CA LEU A 213 0.46 -13.84 -8.03
C LEU A 213 -0.46 -15.03 -7.80
N LYS A 214 -0.30 -16.08 -8.62
CA LYS A 214 -1.02 -17.35 -8.51
C LYS A 214 -0.06 -18.52 -8.69
N ILE A 215 -0.07 -19.46 -7.77
CA ILE A 215 0.58 -20.78 -7.94
C ILE A 215 -0.30 -21.61 -8.87
N GLU A 216 0.24 -22.05 -10.01
CA GLU A 216 -0.54 -22.79 -11.03
C GLU A 216 -0.44 -24.30 -10.87
N ASP A 217 0.66 -24.81 -10.32
CA ASP A 217 0.92 -26.24 -10.12
C ASP A 217 0.52 -26.75 -8.73
N LEU A 218 -0.40 -26.04 -8.07
CA LEU A 218 -0.94 -26.48 -6.79
C LEU A 218 -1.85 -27.71 -7.00
N SER A 219 -1.50 -28.83 -6.35
CA SER A 219 -2.36 -30.01 -6.36
C SER A 219 -3.70 -29.71 -5.68
N ALA A 220 -4.80 -30.21 -6.26
CA ALA A 220 -6.15 -30.06 -5.69
C ALA A 220 -6.28 -30.65 -4.27
N ALA A 221 -5.38 -31.54 -3.86
CA ALA A 221 -5.34 -32.10 -2.52
C ALA A 221 -4.65 -31.19 -1.49
N VAL A 222 -3.98 -30.11 -1.93
CA VAL A 222 -3.22 -29.21 -1.06
C VAL A 222 -4.04 -27.95 -0.81
N THR A 223 -4.39 -27.71 0.44
CA THR A 223 -4.97 -26.46 0.92
C THR A 223 -3.88 -25.63 1.59
N LEU A 224 -3.66 -24.41 1.11
CA LEU A 224 -2.66 -23.52 1.68
C LEU A 224 -3.25 -22.68 2.81
N PRO A 225 -2.46 -22.36 3.85
CA PRO A 225 -2.88 -21.40 4.85
C PRO A 225 -3.03 -20.02 4.22
N ALA A 226 -4.12 -19.31 4.51
CA ALA A 226 -4.39 -17.99 3.98
C ALA A 226 -4.62 -17.00 5.11
N LEU A 227 -4.12 -15.76 4.94
CA LEU A 227 -4.20 -14.70 5.93
C LEU A 227 -5.49 -13.87 5.79
N PRO A 228 -6.15 -13.51 6.89
CA PRO A 228 -7.23 -12.55 6.86
C PRO A 228 -6.68 -11.14 6.71
N LEU A 229 -7.38 -10.29 5.96
CA LEU A 229 -7.09 -8.87 5.83
C LEU A 229 -7.87 -8.08 6.90
N GLY A 230 -7.15 -7.34 7.74
CA GLY A 230 -7.71 -6.46 8.76
C GLY A 230 -8.16 -5.12 8.18
N ASP A 231 -8.66 -4.25 9.05
CA ASP A 231 -9.00 -2.88 8.69
C ASP A 231 -7.88 -1.92 9.13
N SER A 232 -7.15 -1.38 8.15
CA SER A 232 -6.09 -0.39 8.42
C SER A 232 -6.62 0.97 8.92
N ASN A 233 -7.92 1.25 8.73
CA ASN A 233 -8.52 2.51 9.19
C ASN A 233 -8.75 2.53 10.71
N THR A 234 -8.80 1.36 11.35
CA THR A 234 -8.96 1.23 12.81
C THR A 234 -7.64 1.29 13.57
N LEU A 235 -6.50 1.35 12.87
CA LEU A 235 -5.20 1.47 13.52
C LEU A 235 -5.06 2.77 14.29
N ASN A 236 -4.43 2.69 15.45
CA ASN A 236 -4.08 3.84 16.27
C ASN A 236 -2.56 3.99 16.39
N GLU A 237 -2.09 5.22 16.48
CA GLU A 237 -0.69 5.51 16.78
C GLU A 237 -0.31 4.95 18.15
N GLY A 238 0.87 4.33 18.23
CA GLY A 238 1.30 3.57 19.41
C GLY A 238 0.83 2.12 19.44
N GLN A 239 -0.09 1.70 18.57
CA GLN A 239 -0.56 0.31 18.50
C GLN A 239 0.58 -0.62 18.06
N THR A 240 0.73 -1.75 18.77
CA THR A 240 1.73 -2.77 18.43
C THR A 240 1.40 -3.46 17.13
N VAL A 241 2.41 -3.55 16.26
CA VAL A 241 2.38 -4.27 14.99
C VAL A 241 3.65 -5.10 14.83
N PHE A 242 3.61 -6.12 13.98
CA PHE A 242 4.79 -6.93 13.68
C PHE A 242 4.81 -7.33 12.21
N ALA A 243 5.99 -7.58 11.69
CA ALA A 243 6.23 -8.05 10.34
C ALA A 243 6.88 -9.43 10.37
N ILE A 244 6.54 -10.25 9.39
CA ILE A 244 7.21 -11.51 9.09
C ILE A 244 7.68 -11.44 7.64
N GLY A 245 8.92 -11.85 7.38
CA GLY A 245 9.51 -11.87 6.05
C GLY A 245 10.74 -12.75 5.97
N SER A 246 11.40 -12.76 4.82
CA SER A 246 12.63 -13.54 4.57
C SER A 246 13.77 -12.62 4.12
N PRO A 247 14.26 -11.72 4.99
CA PRO A 247 15.31 -10.78 4.62
C PRO A 247 16.61 -11.51 4.30
N LEU A 248 17.32 -11.04 3.26
CA LEU A 248 18.63 -11.54 2.85
C LEU A 248 18.68 -13.05 2.57
N GLY A 249 17.55 -13.69 2.29
CA GLY A 249 17.48 -15.13 2.09
C GLY A 249 17.53 -15.96 3.37
N LEU A 250 17.49 -15.31 4.53
CA LEU A 250 17.35 -15.98 5.82
C LEU A 250 15.93 -16.57 5.95
N ASP A 251 15.85 -17.69 6.65
CA ASP A 251 14.57 -18.33 6.92
C ASP A 251 13.78 -17.44 7.90
N ARG A 252 12.58 -17.09 7.50
CA ARG A 252 11.52 -16.39 8.26
C ARG A 252 12.02 -15.55 9.46
N THR A 253 12.14 -14.26 9.25
CA THR A 253 12.52 -13.28 10.28
C THR A 253 11.29 -12.53 10.77
N VAL A 254 11.25 -12.24 12.07
CA VAL A 254 10.17 -11.49 12.73
C VAL A 254 10.74 -10.18 13.27
N SER A 255 10.04 -9.08 13.01
CA SER A 255 10.33 -7.79 13.65
C SER A 255 9.06 -7.21 14.25
N GLN A 256 9.17 -6.54 15.41
CA GLN A 256 8.06 -5.92 16.12
C GLN A 256 8.31 -4.43 16.28
N GLY A 257 7.24 -3.66 16.27
CA GLY A 257 7.25 -2.22 16.48
C GLY A 257 5.86 -1.68 16.78
N ILE A 258 5.68 -0.39 16.56
CA ILE A 258 4.40 0.30 16.72
C ILE A 258 4.04 1.06 15.45
N VAL A 259 2.77 1.40 15.31
CA VAL A 259 2.29 2.38 14.34
C VAL A 259 2.76 3.76 14.79
N SER A 260 3.60 4.42 13.99
CA SER A 260 4.05 5.80 14.26
C SER A 260 3.10 6.84 13.65
N SER A 261 2.50 6.53 12.52
CA SER A 261 1.46 7.32 11.87
C SER A 261 0.64 6.43 10.94
N ARG A 262 -0.68 6.50 11.04
CA ARG A 262 -1.57 5.70 10.20
C ARG A 262 -1.61 6.18 8.75
N ASN A 263 -1.53 7.49 8.54
CA ASN A 263 -1.74 8.14 7.24
C ASN A 263 -0.56 9.07 6.91
N ARG A 264 0.62 8.52 6.70
CA ARG A 264 1.78 9.30 6.28
C ARG A 264 1.76 9.56 4.78
N PRO A 265 1.59 10.81 4.30
CA PRO A 265 1.68 11.12 2.89
C PRO A 265 3.13 11.02 2.41
N LEU A 266 3.36 10.26 1.34
CA LEU A 266 4.67 10.10 0.72
C LEU A 266 4.49 9.79 -0.77
N GLY A 267 5.05 10.63 -1.65
CA GLY A 267 5.00 10.41 -3.10
C GLY A 267 3.58 10.36 -3.68
N GLY A 268 2.63 11.12 -3.10
CA GLY A 268 1.23 11.14 -3.55
C GLY A 268 0.36 9.98 -3.06
N GLN A 269 0.90 9.14 -2.17
CA GLN A 269 0.18 8.01 -1.56
C GLN A 269 0.21 8.11 -0.04
N LEU A 270 -0.73 7.43 0.63
CA LEU A 270 -0.76 7.30 2.07
C LEU A 270 -0.15 5.96 2.50
N TYR A 271 0.71 6.00 3.50
CA TYR A 271 1.36 4.83 4.09
C TYR A 271 1.12 4.75 5.58
N ILE A 272 1.11 3.53 6.10
CA ILE A 272 1.30 3.29 7.54
C ILE A 272 2.80 3.45 7.80
N GLN A 273 3.17 4.43 8.64
CA GLN A 273 4.53 4.55 9.16
C GLN A 273 4.64 3.74 10.43
N THR A 274 5.70 2.94 10.55
CA THR A 274 5.93 2.06 11.71
C THR A 274 7.40 2.10 12.13
N THR A 275 7.65 1.80 13.42
CA THR A 275 9.00 1.53 13.93
C THR A 275 9.45 0.09 13.68
N THR A 276 8.57 -0.77 13.16
CA THR A 276 8.93 -2.13 12.76
C THR A 276 10.05 -2.09 11.73
N GLN A 277 11.12 -2.83 11.96
CA GLN A 277 12.27 -2.86 11.04
C GLN A 277 11.85 -3.52 9.71
N ILE A 278 11.83 -2.73 8.65
CA ILE A 278 11.59 -3.18 7.28
C ILE A 278 12.93 -3.11 6.54
N ASN A 279 13.53 -4.27 6.33
CA ASN A 279 14.81 -4.45 5.65
C ASN A 279 14.62 -5.09 4.27
N PRO A 280 15.64 -5.02 3.37
CA PRO A 280 15.63 -5.76 2.12
C PRO A 280 15.26 -7.23 2.34
N GLY A 281 14.21 -7.70 1.64
CA GLY A 281 13.63 -9.03 1.81
C GLY A 281 12.32 -9.08 2.60
N ASN A 282 12.00 -8.06 3.42
CA ASN A 282 10.66 -7.93 4.02
C ASN A 282 9.64 -7.27 3.09
N SER A 283 10.10 -6.59 2.02
CA SER A 283 9.23 -5.97 1.01
C SER A 283 8.27 -6.99 0.41
N GLY A 284 6.99 -6.61 0.32
CA GLY A 284 5.90 -7.46 -0.13
C GLY A 284 5.33 -8.37 0.95
N GLY A 285 6.01 -8.51 2.09
CA GLY A 285 5.51 -9.25 3.24
C GLY A 285 4.44 -8.49 4.02
N PRO A 286 3.71 -9.19 4.92
CA PRO A 286 2.62 -8.60 5.69
C PRO A 286 3.10 -7.80 6.90
N LEU A 287 2.41 -6.70 7.21
CA LEU A 287 2.37 -6.07 8.51
C LEU A 287 1.11 -6.53 9.24
N PHE A 288 1.27 -7.05 10.44
CA PHE A 288 0.19 -7.62 11.23
C PHE A 288 -0.16 -6.77 12.45
N ASN A 289 -1.45 -6.81 12.84
CA ASN A 289 -1.89 -6.45 14.19
C ASN A 289 -1.79 -7.66 15.14
N LEU A 290 -2.06 -7.45 16.44
CA LEU A 290 -2.03 -8.54 17.43
C LEU A 290 -3.20 -9.52 17.30
N GLN A 291 -4.22 -9.22 16.52
CA GLN A 291 -5.28 -10.14 16.12
C GLN A 291 -4.83 -11.14 15.04
N GLY A 292 -3.59 -10.94 14.48
CA GLY A 292 -3.03 -11.76 13.41
C GLY A 292 -3.65 -11.48 12.04
N GLU A 293 -4.23 -10.30 11.87
CA GLU A 293 -4.73 -9.81 10.60
C GLU A 293 -3.69 -8.96 9.89
N VAL A 294 -3.65 -9.03 8.57
CA VAL A 294 -2.79 -8.18 7.74
C VAL A 294 -3.40 -6.79 7.67
N VAL A 295 -2.71 -5.81 8.25
CA VAL A 295 -3.11 -4.40 8.24
C VAL A 295 -2.35 -3.58 7.20
N GLY A 296 -1.27 -4.13 6.63
CA GLY A 296 -0.51 -3.50 5.56
C GLY A 296 0.42 -4.45 4.83
N VAL A 297 0.94 -3.99 3.69
CA VAL A 297 1.98 -4.66 2.89
C VAL A 297 3.27 -3.86 3.07
N ASN A 298 4.30 -4.49 3.61
CA ASN A 298 5.59 -3.84 3.87
C ASN A 298 6.21 -3.35 2.56
N ASN A 299 6.62 -2.09 2.55
CA ASN A 299 7.20 -1.45 1.38
C ASN A 299 8.48 -0.73 1.77
N MET A 300 9.56 -1.08 1.11
CA MET A 300 10.84 -0.41 1.28
C MET A 300 10.93 0.78 0.31
N LYS A 301 10.15 1.83 0.56
CA LYS A 301 10.30 3.12 -0.13
C LYS A 301 10.95 4.15 0.79
N PRO A 302 11.51 5.19 0.24
CA PRO A 302 12.95 5.41 0.06
C PRO A 302 13.65 5.45 1.42
N MET A 303 14.70 4.72 1.52
CA MET A 303 15.69 4.93 2.57
C MET A 303 16.23 6.35 2.47
N ILE A 304 15.83 7.20 3.38
CA ILE A 304 16.60 8.40 3.67
C ILE A 304 17.88 7.86 4.31
N THR A 305 18.97 7.87 3.56
CA THR A 305 20.26 7.34 4.00
C THR A 305 20.60 7.88 5.40
N GLY A 306 20.81 6.98 6.36
CA GLY A 306 21.18 7.35 7.73
C GLY A 306 20.02 7.52 8.72
N VAL A 307 18.78 7.21 8.37
CA VAL A 307 17.65 7.20 9.30
C VAL A 307 17.21 5.76 9.57
N GLU A 308 17.43 5.31 10.80
CA GLU A 308 16.93 4.02 11.29
C GLU A 308 15.53 4.16 11.91
N GLY A 309 14.76 3.05 11.93
CA GLY A 309 13.46 3.01 12.61
C GLY A 309 12.30 3.62 11.84
N LEU A 310 12.45 3.82 10.53
CA LEU A 310 11.36 4.24 9.65
C LEU A 310 10.96 3.10 8.70
N GLY A 311 9.90 2.39 9.03
CA GLY A 311 9.24 1.45 8.14
C GLY A 311 7.99 2.06 7.53
N PHE A 312 7.66 1.65 6.30
CA PHE A 312 6.44 2.05 5.61
C PHE A 312 5.70 0.82 5.10
N SER A 313 4.38 0.83 5.21
CA SER A 313 3.54 -0.24 4.68
C SER A 313 2.34 0.35 3.94
N ILE A 314 1.99 -0.27 2.81
CA ILE A 314 0.78 0.07 2.05
C ILE A 314 -0.41 -0.38 2.88
N PRO A 315 -1.41 0.48 3.17
CA PRO A 315 -2.55 0.12 4.01
C PRO A 315 -3.38 -1.04 3.43
N ALA A 316 -3.91 -1.91 4.29
CA ALA A 316 -4.79 -3.00 3.87
C ALA A 316 -6.06 -2.51 3.16
N ALA A 317 -6.55 -1.31 3.43
CA ALA A 317 -7.65 -0.69 2.69
C ALA A 317 -7.31 -0.51 1.21
N VAL A 318 -6.08 -0.05 0.90
CA VAL A 318 -5.59 0.08 -0.49
C VAL A 318 -5.45 -1.29 -1.14
N LEU A 319 -4.91 -2.28 -0.41
CA LEU A 319 -4.80 -3.66 -0.90
C LEU A 319 -6.18 -4.24 -1.22
N LYS A 320 -7.18 -4.09 -0.35
CA LYS A 320 -8.54 -4.57 -0.58
C LYS A 320 -9.15 -3.98 -1.85
N ASN A 321 -8.95 -2.68 -2.08
CA ASN A 321 -9.42 -2.02 -3.29
C ASN A 321 -8.73 -2.56 -4.56
N PHE A 322 -7.41 -2.75 -4.52
CA PHE A 322 -6.66 -3.40 -5.61
C PHE A 322 -7.19 -4.81 -5.90
N LEU A 323 -7.44 -5.64 -4.88
CA LEU A 323 -7.93 -7.00 -5.04
C LEU A 323 -9.36 -7.05 -5.60
N ARG A 324 -10.26 -6.16 -5.17
CA ARG A 324 -11.63 -6.06 -5.71
C ARG A 324 -11.63 -5.69 -7.18
N ASN A 325 -10.71 -4.82 -7.58
CA ASN A 325 -10.60 -4.29 -8.94
C ASN A 325 -9.45 -4.94 -9.74
N ARG A 326 -8.95 -6.12 -9.32
CA ARG A 326 -7.81 -6.81 -9.95
C ARG A 326 -7.93 -6.97 -11.46
N ASP A 327 -9.15 -7.08 -11.98
CA ASP A 327 -9.41 -7.22 -13.42
C ASP A 327 -9.05 -5.95 -14.20
N ALA A 328 -9.13 -4.77 -13.57
CA ALA A 328 -8.66 -3.50 -14.16
C ALA A 328 -7.12 -3.45 -14.26
N TYR A 329 -6.43 -4.25 -13.45
CA TYR A 329 -4.97 -4.35 -13.36
C TYR A 329 -4.44 -5.68 -13.89
N ALA A 330 -5.28 -6.43 -14.62
CA ALA A 330 -4.93 -7.74 -15.15
C ALA A 330 -3.65 -7.67 -16.00
N PHE A 331 -2.70 -8.55 -15.68
CA PHE A 331 -1.42 -8.62 -16.38
C PHE A 331 -1.56 -9.39 -17.70
N ASP A 332 -1.11 -8.79 -18.81
CA ASP A 332 -0.95 -9.46 -20.09
C ASP A 332 0.54 -9.52 -20.45
N ALA A 333 1.09 -10.73 -20.48
CA ALA A 333 2.51 -10.96 -20.84
C ALA A 333 2.86 -10.48 -22.26
N ARG A 334 1.87 -10.40 -23.17
CA ARG A 334 2.05 -9.88 -24.55
C ARG A 334 2.10 -8.36 -24.59
N ASN A 335 1.52 -7.69 -23.56
CA ASN A 335 1.56 -6.27 -23.39
C ASN A 335 1.77 -5.95 -21.89
N PRO A 336 3.01 -6.08 -21.38
CA PRO A 336 3.31 -5.92 -19.96
C PRO A 336 3.01 -4.51 -19.43
N ASN A 337 2.82 -3.54 -20.32
CA ASN A 337 2.39 -2.17 -19.97
C ASN A 337 0.86 -1.99 -19.99
N SER A 338 0.08 -3.03 -20.25
CA SER A 338 -1.39 -2.93 -20.31
C SER A 338 -2.03 -2.65 -18.95
N GLY A 339 -1.34 -2.91 -17.84
CA GLY A 339 -1.73 -2.47 -16.51
C GLY A 339 -1.81 -0.94 -16.37
N TYR A 340 -1.24 -0.20 -17.32
CA TYR A 340 -1.42 1.23 -17.47
C TYR A 340 -2.51 1.53 -18.48
N ARG A 341 -3.76 1.36 -18.11
CA ARG A 341 -4.87 1.93 -18.88
C ARG A 341 -4.96 3.43 -18.60
N TYR A 342 -3.85 4.15 -18.80
CA TYR A 342 -3.90 5.60 -18.80
C TYR A 342 -4.83 6.05 -19.94
N LEU A 343 -5.65 7.02 -19.64
CA LEU A 343 -6.14 7.94 -20.64
C LEU A 343 -4.91 8.43 -21.41
N GLU A 344 -4.78 8.03 -22.67
CA GLU A 344 -3.82 8.72 -23.53
C GLU A 344 -4.09 10.21 -23.36
N PRO A 345 -3.06 11.04 -23.14
CA PRO A 345 -3.25 12.48 -23.08
C PRO A 345 -4.04 12.88 -24.34
N PRO A 346 -5.04 13.78 -24.22
CA PRO A 346 -5.86 14.16 -25.34
C PRO A 346 -4.93 14.51 -26.48
N ARG A 347 -5.05 13.79 -27.60
CA ARG A 347 -4.28 14.12 -28.82
C ARG A 347 -4.63 15.56 -29.12
N ILE A 348 -3.65 16.45 -28.97
CA ILE A 348 -3.79 17.82 -29.48
C ILE A 348 -3.89 17.62 -30.98
N LEU A 349 -5.13 17.62 -31.47
CA LEU A 349 -5.37 17.76 -32.90
C LEU A 349 -4.68 19.08 -33.25
N LYS A 350 -3.52 18.99 -33.90
CA LYS A 350 -2.93 20.16 -34.58
C LYS A 350 -4.04 20.60 -35.53
N THR A 351 -4.78 21.64 -35.12
CA THR A 351 -5.67 22.33 -36.00
C THR A 351 -4.83 22.67 -37.22
N GLY A 352 -5.17 22.04 -38.34
CA GLY A 352 -4.42 22.15 -39.59
C GLY A 352 -4.14 23.61 -39.86
N GLY A 353 -2.86 23.94 -39.92
CA GLY A 353 -2.43 25.19 -40.47
C GLY A 353 -3.00 25.26 -41.89
N THR A 354 -3.88 26.21 -42.11
CA THR A 354 -4.34 26.60 -43.44
C THR A 354 -3.08 26.77 -44.27
N ALA A 355 -2.93 25.89 -45.26
CA ALA A 355 -1.99 26.09 -46.32
C ALA A 355 -2.33 27.45 -46.95
N ASN A 356 -1.40 28.36 -46.87
CA ASN A 356 -1.48 29.62 -47.57
C ASN A 356 -1.19 29.32 -49.06
N PRO A 357 -2.11 29.51 -49.98
CA PRO A 357 -1.85 29.38 -51.39
C PRO A 357 -1.37 30.74 -51.89
N GLU A 358 -0.06 30.99 -51.88
CA GLU A 358 0.57 32.02 -52.75
C GLU A 358 2.07 32.13 -52.43
N GLN A 359 2.90 31.50 -53.18
CA GLN A 359 3.99 32.00 -54.06
C GLN A 359 4.90 30.86 -54.51
#